data_3a1414ac9220172d9db8a56820eae0dc
#
_entry.id   3a1414ac9220172d9db8a56820eae0dc
#
_cell.length_a   1.000
_cell.length_b   1.000
_cell.length_c   1.000
_cell.angle_alpha   90.00
_cell.angle_beta   90.00
_cell.angle_gamma   90.00
#
_symmetry.space_group_name_H-M   'P 1'
#
loop_
_entity.id
_entity.type
_entity.pdbx_description
1 polymer ?
#
loop_
_entity_poly.entity_id
_entity_poly.type
_entity_poly.pdbx_seq_one_letter_code
_entity_poly.pdbx_strand_id
1 'polypeptide(L)'
;MKGRQTILRVGEMALVGALVAGCLSGQRELGVPLSLTVRAAAAAEAARVVRVIDADTYIMQSGAATYRLRLLGVDAPEQDQAFGPQATDSVARLLAPGRVVLVARAGLDLYGRTLGAVLLPTATVAAAGRPVPLDSLLVVRGWAWACDPNRKVAAWAAQQTDAQRAGRGLWKCGASRAVTPKSWRSFDSEIKRRYRVGCTW
;
A
#
# COMPACT_ATOMS: atom_id res chain seq x y z
N MET A 1 82.63 11.84 -37.96
CA MET A 1 81.49 11.18 -38.61
C MET A 1 80.37 11.14 -37.57
N LYS A 2 79.21 11.70 -37.91
CA LYS A 2 78.08 12.07 -37.02
C LYS A 2 77.17 10.88 -36.70
N GLY A 3 77.10 10.44 -35.41
CA GLY A 3 76.12 9.48 -34.93
C GLY A 3 74.86 10.20 -34.45
N ARG A 4 73.73 9.89 -35.04
CA ARG A 4 72.42 10.40 -34.63
C ARG A 4 71.88 9.60 -33.42
N GLN A 5 71.61 10.25 -32.35
CA GLN A 5 70.83 9.69 -31.26
C GLN A 5 69.35 9.69 -31.61
N THR A 6 68.74 8.54 -31.59
CA THR A 6 67.27 8.39 -31.76
C THR A 6 66.66 8.37 -30.37
N ILE A 7 65.84 9.40 -30.07
CA ILE A 7 65.09 9.50 -28.82
C ILE A 7 63.82 8.66 -28.98
N LEU A 8 63.67 7.58 -28.21
CA LEU A 8 62.41 6.82 -28.06
C LEU A 8 61.43 7.67 -27.25
N ARG A 9 60.34 8.06 -27.85
CA ARG A 9 59.17 8.59 -27.14
C ARG A 9 58.41 7.42 -26.50
N VAL A 10 58.30 7.44 -25.17
CA VAL A 10 57.44 6.57 -24.39
C VAL A 10 56.01 7.05 -24.66
N GLY A 11 55.21 6.16 -25.28
CA GLY A 11 53.80 6.44 -25.52
C GLY A 11 52.99 6.31 -24.24
N GLU A 12 52.25 7.36 -23.96
CA GLU A 12 51.19 7.33 -22.90
C GLU A 12 50.14 6.29 -23.27
N MET A 13 50.03 5.23 -22.50
CA MET A 13 48.89 4.34 -22.52
C MET A 13 47.69 5.05 -21.85
N ALA A 14 46.81 5.60 -22.64
CA ALA A 14 45.51 6.05 -22.19
C ALA A 14 44.72 4.83 -21.70
N LEU A 15 44.45 4.76 -20.42
CA LEU A 15 43.57 3.80 -19.76
C LEU A 15 42.13 4.19 -20.15
N VAL A 16 41.58 3.49 -21.15
CA VAL A 16 40.15 3.59 -21.49
C VAL A 16 39.39 2.83 -20.41
N GLY A 17 38.95 3.56 -19.40
CA GLY A 17 37.99 3.07 -18.41
C GLY A 17 36.66 2.84 -19.09
N ALA A 18 36.32 1.58 -19.37
CA ALA A 18 34.97 1.20 -19.78
C ALA A 18 34.00 1.49 -18.63
N LEU A 19 33.22 2.58 -18.74
CA LEU A 19 32.04 2.78 -17.93
C LEU A 19 31.04 1.70 -18.32
N VAL A 20 30.98 0.64 -17.53
CA VAL A 20 29.84 -0.27 -17.52
C VAL A 20 28.68 0.49 -16.93
N ALA A 21 27.89 1.15 -17.80
CA ALA A 21 26.57 1.66 -17.44
C ALA A 21 25.71 0.45 -17.16
N GLY A 22 25.72 -0.02 -15.91
CA GLY A 22 24.77 -0.99 -15.41
C GLY A 22 23.38 -0.41 -15.57
N CYS A 23 22.60 -1.02 -16.45
CA CYS A 23 21.17 -0.82 -16.60
C CYS A 23 20.53 -1.24 -15.27
N LEU A 24 20.47 -0.32 -14.31
CA LEU A 24 19.60 -0.44 -13.15
C LEU A 24 18.18 -0.34 -13.67
N SER A 25 17.62 -1.51 -14.02
CA SER A 25 16.19 -1.68 -14.24
C SER A 25 15.49 -1.10 -13.02
N GLY A 26 14.84 0.07 -13.23
CA GLY A 26 14.20 0.83 -12.19
C GLY A 26 13.08 0.03 -11.54
N GLN A 27 13.38 -0.59 -10.43
CA GLN A 27 12.37 -0.85 -9.43
C GLN A 27 11.95 0.54 -8.94
N ARG A 28 10.82 1.03 -9.45
CA ARG A 28 10.12 2.18 -8.86
C ARG A 28 9.79 1.77 -7.44
N GLU A 29 10.66 2.15 -6.51
CA GLU A 29 10.30 2.12 -5.10
C GLU A 29 9.00 2.88 -4.96
N LEU A 30 7.99 2.22 -4.38
CA LEU A 30 6.72 2.82 -4.01
C LEU A 30 7.06 4.04 -3.17
N GLY A 31 6.98 5.24 -3.76
CA GLY A 31 7.45 6.49 -3.18
C GLY A 31 6.61 6.94 -1.99
N VAL A 32 6.70 6.19 -0.92
CA VAL A 32 6.19 6.59 0.39
C VAL A 32 7.15 7.62 0.94
N PRO A 33 6.71 8.82 1.34
CA PRO A 33 7.59 9.73 2.03
C PRO A 33 8.13 9.02 3.27
N LEU A 34 9.43 8.74 3.26
CA LEU A 34 10.17 8.00 4.30
C LEU A 34 9.85 8.46 5.72
N SER A 35 9.49 9.74 5.88
CA SER A 35 9.22 10.36 7.18
C SER A 35 7.97 9.83 7.87
N LEU A 36 6.88 9.52 7.15
CA LEU A 36 5.62 9.06 7.75
C LEU A 36 5.69 7.59 8.15
N THR A 37 6.29 6.73 7.32
CA THR A 37 6.46 5.29 7.63
C THR A 37 7.43 5.06 8.79
N VAL A 38 8.52 5.81 8.85
CA VAL A 38 9.50 5.71 9.94
C VAL A 38 8.92 6.18 11.27
N ARG A 39 8.17 7.30 11.28
CA ARG A 39 7.49 7.77 12.51
C ARG A 39 6.40 6.82 12.97
N ALA A 40 5.60 6.28 12.05
CA ALA A 40 4.57 5.29 12.39
C ALA A 40 5.19 4.00 12.93
N ALA A 41 6.30 3.53 12.38
CA ALA A 41 6.99 2.35 12.87
C ALA A 41 7.61 2.53 14.26
N ALA A 42 8.14 3.72 14.57
CA ALA A 42 8.74 4.03 15.87
C ALA A 42 7.71 4.13 17.02
N ALA A 43 6.45 4.44 16.70
CA ALA A 43 5.35 4.54 17.67
C ALA A 43 4.39 3.33 17.62
N ALA A 44 4.70 2.31 16.82
CA ALA A 44 3.83 1.16 16.61
C ALA A 44 4.03 0.09 17.70
N GLU A 45 2.94 -0.42 18.22
CA GLU A 45 2.89 -1.54 19.16
C GLU A 45 2.48 -2.84 18.46
N ALA A 46 2.91 -3.99 18.97
CA ALA A 46 2.47 -5.28 18.49
C ALA A 46 1.01 -5.51 18.89
N ALA A 47 0.18 -5.89 17.92
CA ALA A 47 -1.20 -6.28 18.16
C ALA A 47 -1.53 -7.55 17.38
N ARG A 48 -2.42 -8.37 17.95
CA ARG A 48 -2.91 -9.61 17.35
C ARG A 48 -4.24 -9.34 16.64
N VAL A 49 -4.37 -9.82 15.43
CA VAL A 49 -5.65 -9.78 14.70
C VAL A 49 -6.59 -10.83 15.35
N VAL A 50 -7.76 -10.38 15.80
CA VAL A 50 -8.82 -11.28 16.28
C VAL A 50 -9.72 -11.67 15.10
N ARG A 51 -10.19 -10.68 14.34
CA ARG A 51 -10.93 -10.91 13.08
C ARG A 51 -10.97 -9.65 12.21
N VAL A 52 -11.16 -9.86 10.93
CA VAL A 52 -11.50 -8.82 9.95
C VAL A 52 -13.02 -8.65 9.91
N ILE A 53 -13.51 -7.40 9.97
CA ILE A 53 -14.94 -7.06 9.85
C ILE A 53 -15.23 -6.74 8.38
N ASP A 54 -14.44 -5.83 7.81
CA ASP A 54 -14.40 -5.45 6.40
C ASP A 54 -12.95 -5.13 6.01
N ALA A 55 -12.71 -4.70 4.76
CA ALA A 55 -11.35 -4.56 4.28
C ALA A 55 -10.56 -3.40 4.93
N ASP A 56 -11.20 -2.52 5.72
CA ASP A 56 -10.52 -1.43 6.44
C ASP A 56 -10.88 -1.35 7.95
N THR A 57 -11.61 -2.34 8.47
CA THR A 57 -12.03 -2.39 9.88
C THR A 57 -11.75 -3.76 10.49
N TYR A 58 -11.04 -3.78 11.62
CA TYR A 58 -10.53 -5.00 12.25
C TYR A 58 -10.83 -5.03 13.74
N ILE A 59 -11.01 -6.20 14.32
CA ILE A 59 -10.92 -6.42 15.78
C ILE A 59 -9.49 -6.82 16.10
N MET A 60 -8.83 -6.03 16.94
CA MET A 60 -7.45 -6.20 17.35
C MET A 60 -7.36 -6.46 18.84
N GLN A 61 -6.32 -7.16 19.27
CA GLN A 61 -5.97 -7.39 20.65
C GLN A 61 -4.54 -6.92 20.93
N SER A 62 -4.36 -6.09 21.97
CA SER A 62 -3.06 -5.68 22.49
C SER A 62 -3.05 -5.96 24.00
N GLY A 63 -2.20 -6.87 24.46
CA GLY A 63 -2.26 -7.40 25.83
C GLY A 63 -3.62 -8.04 26.10
N ALA A 64 -4.28 -7.64 27.19
CA ALA A 64 -5.62 -8.09 27.57
C ALA A 64 -6.75 -7.28 26.87
N ALA A 65 -6.45 -6.15 26.26
CA ALA A 65 -7.44 -5.25 25.68
C ALA A 65 -7.78 -5.62 24.22
N THR A 66 -9.08 -5.68 23.94
CA THR A 66 -9.61 -5.84 22.58
C THR A 66 -10.25 -4.53 22.14
N TYR A 67 -9.99 -4.12 20.88
CA TYR A 67 -10.52 -2.87 20.33
C TYR A 67 -10.84 -3.00 18.85
N ARG A 68 -11.74 -2.13 18.38
CA ARG A 68 -12.06 -2.00 16.95
C ARG A 68 -11.17 -0.96 16.31
N LEU A 69 -10.40 -1.36 15.31
CA LEU A 69 -9.51 -0.48 14.56
C LEU A 69 -10.11 -0.15 13.19
N ARG A 70 -10.09 1.13 12.83
CA ARG A 70 -10.37 1.65 11.48
C ARG A 70 -9.05 2.09 10.87
N LEU A 71 -8.68 1.46 9.75
CA LEU A 71 -7.45 1.76 9.03
C LEU A 71 -7.53 3.18 8.44
N LEU A 72 -6.50 3.97 8.66
CA LEU A 72 -6.34 5.29 8.06
C LEU A 72 -5.82 5.21 6.62
N GLY A 73 -6.03 6.28 5.86
CA GLY A 73 -5.48 6.43 4.52
C GLY A 73 -6.28 5.77 3.40
N VAL A 74 -7.32 4.99 3.75
CA VAL A 74 -8.14 4.25 2.80
C VAL A 74 -9.62 4.24 3.16
N ASP A 75 -10.47 3.98 2.15
CA ASP A 75 -11.89 3.70 2.31
C ASP A 75 -12.22 2.46 1.45
N ALA A 76 -12.57 1.36 2.11
CA ALA A 76 -12.84 0.09 1.45
C ALA A 76 -14.29 0.00 0.97
N PRO A 77 -14.60 -0.81 -0.07
CA PRO A 77 -15.99 -1.03 -0.47
C PRO A 77 -16.78 -1.67 0.66
N GLU A 78 -18.02 -1.22 0.82
CA GLU A 78 -18.98 -1.79 1.78
C GLU A 78 -19.23 -3.27 1.46
N GLN A 79 -19.60 -4.07 2.45
CA GLN A 79 -19.83 -5.49 2.25
C GLN A 79 -20.94 -5.80 1.23
N ASP A 80 -21.96 -4.92 1.13
CA ASP A 80 -23.03 -5.03 0.16
C ASP A 80 -22.72 -4.35 -1.18
N GLN A 81 -21.54 -3.76 -1.33
CA GLN A 81 -21.06 -3.11 -2.54
C GLN A 81 -20.37 -4.12 -3.48
N ALA A 82 -20.41 -3.81 -4.77
CA ALA A 82 -19.62 -4.56 -5.75
C ALA A 82 -18.13 -4.62 -5.33
N PHE A 83 -17.53 -5.81 -5.38
CA PHE A 83 -16.19 -6.12 -4.88
C PHE A 83 -16.00 -6.07 -3.35
N GLY A 84 -16.97 -5.66 -2.56
CA GLY A 84 -16.86 -5.59 -1.10
C GLY A 84 -16.51 -6.93 -0.44
N PRO A 85 -17.28 -8.01 -0.72
CA PRO A 85 -16.95 -9.34 -0.19
C PRO A 85 -15.55 -9.80 -0.58
N GLN A 86 -15.13 -9.62 -1.84
CA GLN A 86 -13.83 -10.05 -2.33
C GLN A 86 -12.66 -9.26 -1.69
N ALA A 87 -12.85 -7.95 -1.47
CA ALA A 87 -11.88 -7.13 -0.73
C ALA A 87 -11.75 -7.62 0.72
N THR A 88 -12.88 -7.84 1.39
CA THR A 88 -12.92 -8.35 2.77
C THR A 88 -12.24 -9.72 2.88
N ASP A 89 -12.56 -10.67 1.99
CA ASP A 89 -11.96 -12.00 1.97
C ASP A 89 -10.45 -11.96 1.69
N SER A 90 -10.01 -11.06 0.82
CA SER A 90 -8.60 -10.88 0.50
C SER A 90 -7.82 -10.38 1.72
N VAL A 91 -8.39 -9.41 2.44
CA VAL A 91 -7.80 -8.91 3.68
C VAL A 91 -7.88 -9.94 4.79
N ALA A 92 -8.96 -10.69 4.91
CA ALA A 92 -9.11 -11.75 5.92
C ALA A 92 -8.08 -12.88 5.73
N ARG A 93 -7.74 -13.24 4.48
CA ARG A 93 -6.63 -14.16 4.21
C ARG A 93 -5.27 -13.57 4.58
N LEU A 94 -5.08 -12.28 4.31
CA LEU A 94 -3.85 -11.57 4.65
C LEU A 94 -3.70 -11.38 6.16
N LEU A 95 -4.80 -11.02 6.85
CA LEU A 95 -4.88 -10.77 8.29
C LEU A 95 -5.60 -11.91 9.01
N ALA A 96 -5.15 -13.15 8.80
CA ALA A 96 -5.75 -14.31 9.44
C ALA A 96 -5.77 -14.14 10.97
N PRO A 97 -6.81 -14.67 11.67
CA PRO A 97 -6.88 -14.64 13.13
C PRO A 97 -5.60 -15.17 13.78
N GLY A 98 -5.12 -14.47 14.81
CA GLY A 98 -3.86 -14.78 15.47
C GLY A 98 -2.62 -14.11 14.87
N ARG A 99 -2.68 -13.57 13.63
CA ARG A 99 -1.55 -12.87 13.03
C ARG A 99 -1.15 -11.65 13.88
N VAL A 100 0.15 -11.51 14.11
CA VAL A 100 0.71 -10.34 14.79
C VAL A 100 1.13 -9.30 13.75
N VAL A 101 0.71 -8.07 13.97
CA VAL A 101 1.05 -6.90 13.14
C VAL A 101 1.49 -5.75 14.06
N LEU A 102 2.05 -4.70 13.48
CA LEU A 102 2.37 -3.48 14.20
C LEU A 102 1.27 -2.45 13.96
N VAL A 103 0.78 -1.81 15.02
CA VAL A 103 -0.30 -0.81 14.97
C VAL A 103 0.20 0.51 15.54
N ALA A 104 0.16 1.57 14.73
CA ALA A 104 0.37 2.94 15.18
C ALA A 104 -1.00 3.61 15.36
N ARG A 105 -1.42 3.84 16.60
CA ARG A 105 -2.71 4.46 16.94
C ARG A 105 -2.64 5.98 16.73
N ALA A 106 -3.72 6.58 16.20
CA ALA A 106 -3.81 8.01 15.92
C ALA A 106 -4.97 8.72 16.66
N GLY A 107 -5.75 7.99 17.45
CA GLY A 107 -6.90 8.51 18.18
C GLY A 107 -8.15 7.67 18.03
N LEU A 108 -9.30 8.28 18.33
CA LEU A 108 -10.62 7.64 18.19
C LEU A 108 -11.47 8.43 17.18
N ASP A 109 -12.35 7.74 16.48
CA ASP A 109 -13.41 8.39 15.71
C ASP A 109 -14.68 8.64 16.55
N LEU A 110 -15.68 9.27 15.94
CA LEU A 110 -16.96 9.58 16.58
C LEU A 110 -17.77 8.34 17.01
N TYR A 111 -17.39 7.17 16.50
CA TYR A 111 -18.03 5.88 16.81
C TYR A 111 -17.23 5.06 17.84
N GLY A 112 -16.19 5.66 18.43
CA GLY A 112 -15.31 4.99 19.41
C GLY A 112 -14.35 3.97 18.80
N ARG A 113 -14.17 3.94 17.46
CA ARG A 113 -13.17 3.08 16.84
C ARG A 113 -11.78 3.71 16.96
N THR A 114 -10.78 2.91 17.26
CA THR A 114 -9.39 3.35 17.20
C THR A 114 -9.01 3.63 15.74
N LEU A 115 -8.61 4.84 15.43
CA LEU A 115 -7.99 5.19 14.16
C LEU A 115 -6.51 4.81 14.21
N GLY A 116 -5.97 4.21 13.14
CA GLY A 116 -4.55 3.83 13.14
C GLY A 116 -4.03 3.34 11.80
N ALA A 117 -2.70 3.27 11.72
CA ALA A 117 -1.99 2.60 10.65
C ALA A 117 -1.62 1.18 11.07
N VAL A 118 -1.66 0.25 10.13
CA VAL A 118 -1.24 -1.14 10.32
C VAL A 118 -0.02 -1.41 9.44
N LEU A 119 1.03 -1.95 10.04
CA LEU A 119 2.26 -2.31 9.38
C LEU A 119 2.44 -3.82 9.44
N LEU A 120 2.65 -4.43 8.29
CA LEU A 120 2.91 -5.87 8.17
C LEU A 120 4.40 -6.13 8.36
N PRO A 121 4.80 -6.93 9.36
CA PRO A 121 6.20 -7.33 9.52
C PRO A 121 6.64 -8.14 8.30
N THR A 122 7.84 -7.88 7.78
CA THR A 122 8.45 -8.70 6.75
C THR A 122 9.19 -9.87 7.41
N ALA A 123 8.86 -11.10 7.02
CA ALA A 123 9.35 -12.34 7.64
C ALA A 123 10.81 -12.68 7.31
N THR A 124 11.50 -11.92 6.47
CA THR A 124 12.86 -12.23 6.03
C THR A 124 13.89 -11.34 6.73
N VAL A 125 14.60 -11.92 7.67
CA VAL A 125 15.75 -11.33 8.39
C VAL A 125 16.90 -10.97 7.44
N ALA A 126 16.93 -11.47 6.22
CA ALA A 126 18.03 -11.27 5.26
C ALA A 126 17.92 -9.98 4.40
N ALA A 127 16.74 -9.42 4.27
CA ALA A 127 16.58 -8.06 3.80
C ALA A 127 16.17 -7.23 5.03
N ALA A 128 16.82 -6.12 5.32
CA ALA A 128 16.36 -5.15 6.30
C ALA A 128 14.98 -4.60 5.85
N GLY A 129 14.02 -5.52 5.78
CA GLY A 129 12.71 -5.36 5.19
C GLY A 129 11.91 -4.40 6.05
N ARG A 130 11.72 -3.20 5.55
CA ARG A 130 10.83 -2.23 6.17
C ARG A 130 9.42 -2.84 6.24
N PRO A 131 8.71 -2.68 7.36
CA PRO A 131 7.33 -3.11 7.45
C PRO A 131 6.49 -2.51 6.31
N VAL A 132 5.61 -3.32 5.74
CA VAL A 132 4.75 -2.88 4.62
C VAL A 132 3.50 -2.23 5.18
N PRO A 133 3.20 -0.95 4.85
CA PRO A 133 1.95 -0.32 5.23
C PRO A 133 0.76 -1.02 4.58
N LEU A 134 -0.23 -1.41 5.39
CA LEU A 134 -1.40 -2.14 4.90
C LEU A 134 -2.27 -1.29 3.99
N ASP A 135 -2.46 -0.01 4.31
CA ASP A 135 -3.19 0.97 3.50
C ASP A 135 -2.61 1.07 2.08
N SER A 136 -1.28 1.21 1.96
CA SER A 136 -0.58 1.17 0.67
C SER A 136 -0.87 -0.11 -0.11
N LEU A 137 -0.77 -1.26 0.57
CA LEU A 137 -1.01 -2.55 -0.06
C LEU A 137 -2.45 -2.67 -0.59
N LEU A 138 -3.44 -2.23 0.19
CA LEU A 138 -4.84 -2.25 -0.23
C LEU A 138 -5.06 -1.42 -1.50
N VAL A 139 -4.50 -0.21 -1.55
CA VAL A 139 -4.62 0.68 -2.72
C VAL A 139 -3.93 0.08 -3.95
N VAL A 140 -2.68 -0.40 -3.80
CA VAL A 140 -1.92 -1.02 -4.90
C VAL A 140 -2.63 -2.24 -5.47
N ARG A 141 -3.30 -3.03 -4.63
CA ARG A 141 -4.09 -4.21 -5.04
C ARG A 141 -5.48 -3.84 -5.58
N GLY A 142 -5.91 -2.59 -5.43
CA GLY A 142 -7.26 -2.16 -5.79
C GLY A 142 -8.32 -2.75 -4.85
N TRP A 143 -8.01 -2.95 -3.58
CA TRP A 143 -8.95 -3.45 -2.57
C TRP A 143 -9.63 -2.34 -1.80
N ALA A 144 -9.12 -1.10 -1.90
CA ALA A 144 -9.70 0.10 -1.33
C ALA A 144 -9.36 1.34 -2.15
N TRP A 145 -10.12 2.42 -1.96
CA TRP A 145 -9.76 3.76 -2.44
C TRP A 145 -8.71 4.38 -1.52
N ALA A 146 -7.77 5.14 -2.09
CA ALA A 146 -6.97 6.08 -1.33
C ALA A 146 -7.88 7.19 -0.81
N CYS A 147 -7.93 7.38 0.50
CA CYS A 147 -8.82 8.34 1.15
C CYS A 147 -8.10 9.03 2.31
N ASP A 148 -8.08 10.36 2.30
CA ASP A 148 -7.62 11.15 3.44
C ASP A 148 -8.60 12.32 3.62
N PRO A 149 -9.47 12.28 4.65
CA PRO A 149 -10.47 13.32 4.87
C PRO A 149 -9.86 14.70 5.18
N ASN A 150 -8.57 14.74 5.58
CA ASN A 150 -7.87 15.96 5.97
C ASN A 150 -7.00 16.54 4.85
N ARG A 151 -6.95 15.90 3.68
CA ARG A 151 -6.11 16.33 2.55
C ARG A 151 -6.89 16.34 1.24
N LYS A 152 -6.62 17.35 0.39
CA LYS A 152 -7.17 17.39 -0.97
C LYS A 152 -6.74 16.20 -1.81
N VAL A 153 -5.51 15.73 -1.63
CA VAL A 153 -4.94 14.59 -2.34
C VAL A 153 -4.51 13.56 -1.31
N ALA A 154 -5.05 12.37 -1.41
CA ALA A 154 -4.68 11.27 -0.53
C ALA A 154 -3.22 10.83 -0.75
N ALA A 155 -2.59 10.33 0.31
CA ALA A 155 -1.18 9.90 0.27
C ALA A 155 -0.89 8.86 -0.84
N TRP A 156 -1.87 8.00 -1.15
CA TRP A 156 -1.74 6.90 -2.11
C TRP A 156 -2.43 7.17 -3.46
N ALA A 157 -2.69 8.44 -3.83
CA ALA A 157 -3.42 8.79 -5.05
C ALA A 157 -2.71 8.32 -6.34
N ALA A 158 -1.38 8.39 -6.39
CA ALA A 158 -0.61 7.89 -7.53
C ALA A 158 -0.74 6.38 -7.69
N GLN A 159 -0.62 5.62 -6.59
CA GLN A 159 -0.77 4.16 -6.55
C GLN A 159 -2.20 3.74 -6.94
N GLN A 160 -3.21 4.50 -6.54
CA GLN A 160 -4.59 4.30 -6.99
C GLN A 160 -4.69 4.47 -8.52
N THR A 161 -4.11 5.52 -9.07
CA THR A 161 -4.11 5.74 -10.52
C THR A 161 -3.47 4.57 -11.27
N ASP A 162 -2.37 4.02 -10.76
CA ASP A 162 -1.70 2.85 -11.32
C ASP A 162 -2.56 1.58 -11.19
N ALA A 163 -3.27 1.41 -10.06
CA ALA A 163 -4.22 0.31 -9.88
C ALA A 163 -5.41 0.41 -10.84
N GLN A 164 -5.94 1.62 -11.07
CA GLN A 164 -7.00 1.91 -12.02
C GLN A 164 -6.60 1.58 -13.47
N ARG A 165 -5.42 2.05 -13.90
CA ARG A 165 -4.90 1.77 -15.24
C ARG A 165 -4.68 0.27 -15.48
N ALA A 166 -4.26 -0.44 -14.45
CA ALA A 166 -4.00 -1.88 -14.50
C ALA A 166 -5.26 -2.73 -14.27
N GLY A 167 -6.43 -2.14 -14.03
CA GLY A 167 -7.69 -2.85 -13.77
C GLY A 167 -7.63 -3.78 -12.56
N ARG A 168 -6.92 -3.41 -11.48
CA ARG A 168 -6.75 -4.28 -10.31
C ARG A 168 -7.95 -4.18 -9.38
N GLY A 169 -8.37 -5.32 -8.84
CA GLY A 169 -9.40 -5.39 -7.81
C GLY A 169 -10.70 -4.69 -8.24
N LEU A 170 -11.16 -3.75 -7.45
CA LEU A 170 -12.38 -2.96 -7.70
C LEU A 170 -12.36 -2.18 -9.03
N TRP A 171 -11.20 -2.02 -9.66
CA TRP A 171 -11.03 -1.33 -10.95
C TRP A 171 -11.15 -2.27 -12.16
N LYS A 172 -11.36 -3.57 -11.95
CA LYS A 172 -11.42 -4.59 -13.02
C LYS A 172 -12.38 -4.24 -14.13
N CYS A 173 -13.53 -3.67 -13.80
CA CYS A 173 -14.58 -3.32 -14.78
C CYS A 173 -14.55 -1.85 -15.22
N GLY A 174 -13.42 -1.19 -15.04
CA GLY A 174 -13.17 0.22 -15.36
C GLY A 174 -13.43 1.15 -14.18
N ALA A 175 -12.61 2.20 -14.09
CA ALA A 175 -12.66 3.17 -12.99
C ALA A 175 -14.00 3.94 -12.92
N SER A 176 -14.66 4.17 -14.06
CA SER A 176 -15.95 4.84 -14.12
C SER A 176 -17.11 4.04 -13.50
N ARG A 177 -16.94 2.73 -13.34
CA ARG A 177 -17.94 1.85 -12.68
C ARG A 177 -17.70 1.68 -11.19
N ALA A 178 -16.53 2.05 -10.72
CA ALA A 178 -16.18 1.94 -9.31
C ALA A 178 -16.76 3.12 -8.53
N VAL A 179 -17.71 2.85 -7.65
CA VAL A 179 -18.38 3.82 -6.80
C VAL A 179 -17.66 3.93 -5.47
N THR A 180 -17.46 5.15 -4.96
CA THR A 180 -16.85 5.32 -3.63
C THR A 180 -17.79 4.82 -2.53
N PRO A 181 -17.27 4.31 -1.40
CA PRO A 181 -18.12 3.86 -0.29
C PRO A 181 -19.02 4.97 0.24
N LYS A 182 -18.54 6.22 0.26
CA LYS A 182 -19.35 7.38 0.64
C LYS A 182 -20.57 7.55 -0.27
N SER A 183 -20.40 7.49 -1.59
CA SER A 183 -21.52 7.57 -2.55
C SER A 183 -22.43 6.35 -2.43
N TRP A 184 -21.86 5.15 -2.23
CA TRP A 184 -22.61 3.92 -2.05
C TRP A 184 -23.59 4.00 -0.86
N ARG A 185 -23.14 4.56 0.27
CA ARG A 185 -23.98 4.75 1.46
C ARG A 185 -25.17 5.69 1.22
N SER A 186 -25.06 6.62 0.26
CA SER A 186 -26.15 7.55 -0.09
C SER A 186 -27.14 7.01 -1.12
N PHE A 187 -26.84 5.87 -1.76
CA PHE A 187 -27.69 5.28 -2.79
C PHE A 187 -28.88 4.50 -2.19
N ASP A 188 -30.02 4.61 -2.81
CA ASP A 188 -31.16 3.72 -2.55
C ASP A 188 -30.92 2.30 -3.11
N SER A 189 -31.86 1.40 -2.84
CA SER A 189 -31.74 -0.01 -3.22
C SER A 189 -31.78 -0.22 -4.75
N GLU A 190 -32.47 0.65 -5.50
CA GLU A 190 -32.57 0.54 -6.96
C GLU A 190 -31.25 0.94 -7.61
N ILE A 191 -30.65 2.07 -7.19
CA ILE A 191 -29.34 2.51 -7.67
C ILE A 191 -28.27 1.47 -7.31
N LYS A 192 -28.24 0.99 -6.08
CA LYS A 192 -27.32 -0.06 -5.64
C LYS A 192 -27.39 -1.31 -6.53
N ARG A 193 -28.59 -1.73 -6.91
CA ARG A 193 -28.81 -2.89 -7.78
C ARG A 193 -28.17 -2.70 -9.16
N ARG A 194 -28.25 -1.51 -9.75
CA ARG A 194 -27.63 -1.20 -11.06
C ARG A 194 -26.12 -1.34 -11.04
N TYR A 195 -25.45 -0.99 -9.93
CA TYR A 195 -24.01 -1.10 -9.80
C TYR A 195 -23.51 -2.52 -9.46
N ARG A 196 -24.38 -3.40 -8.95
CA ARG A 196 -24.01 -4.80 -8.65
C ARG A 196 -23.98 -5.70 -9.87
N VAL A 197 -24.65 -5.35 -10.96
CA VAL A 197 -24.73 -6.15 -12.17
C VAL A 197 -23.68 -5.77 -13.20
N GLY A 198 -23.25 -6.74 -14.02
CA GLY A 198 -22.41 -6.51 -15.20
C GLY A 198 -20.90 -6.49 -14.96
N CYS A 199 -20.43 -6.89 -13.78
CA CYS A 199 -19.01 -7.18 -13.52
C CYS A 199 -18.90 -8.47 -12.71
N THR A 200 -18.14 -9.42 -13.20
CA THR A 200 -17.77 -10.63 -12.46
C THR A 200 -16.38 -10.45 -11.86
N TRP A 201 -16.28 -10.60 -10.55
CA TRP A 201 -15.05 -10.42 -9.77
C TRP A 201 -14.35 -11.74 -9.49
#